data_0441a7c395e82e26512d2dbccd6840f6
#
_entry.id   0441a7c395e82e26512d2dbccd6840f6
#
_cell.length_a   1.000
_cell.length_b   1.000
_cell.length_c   1.000
_cell.angle_alpha   90.00
_cell.angle_beta   90.00
_cell.angle_gamma   90.00
#
_symmetry.space_group_name_H-M   'P 1'
#
loop_
_entity.id
_entity.type
_entity.pdbx_description
1 polymer ?
#
loop_
_entity_poly.entity_id
_entity_poly.type
_entity_poly.pdbx_seq_one_letter_code
_entity_poly.pdbx_strand_id
1 'polypeptide(L)'
;MNILVTGANGQLGNEMRIISKHPDDNYIFTDVNQVEGVETTYLDITDMASIRKVVSDNHVNVIVNCAAWTNVDACETDDRLAALAEKLNADAPENLAKAIKEVNGLFVQISTDYVFGKEPYNTPCREDQKGTPTGVYGTTKLHGEQKIMASDVKYVIIRTAWLYSEFGKNFCKTMLNLTATKSEVNVVFDQCGTPTYAYDLAKAIEIIIEDYKKEASLPQYSNTGIYHFSNEGV
;
A
#
# COMPACT_ATOMS: atom_id res chain seq x y z
N MET A 1 -3.81 -15.85 12.87
CA MET A 1 -2.97 -15.96 11.65
C MET A 1 -1.63 -15.28 11.86
N ASN A 2 -0.64 -15.56 10.98
CA ASN A 2 0.62 -14.82 10.94
C ASN A 2 0.56 -13.81 9.78
N ILE A 3 0.65 -12.54 10.09
CA ILE A 3 0.44 -11.42 9.15
C ILE A 3 1.75 -10.64 9.04
N LEU A 4 2.32 -10.61 7.84
CA LEU A 4 3.52 -9.84 7.53
C LEU A 4 3.11 -8.46 7.02
N VAL A 5 3.54 -7.40 7.70
CA VAL A 5 3.32 -6.01 7.29
C VAL A 5 4.65 -5.43 6.82
N THR A 6 4.75 -5.01 5.57
CA THR A 6 5.93 -4.34 5.00
C THR A 6 5.75 -2.83 5.01
N GLY A 7 6.83 -2.06 5.00
CA GLY A 7 6.74 -0.59 5.15
C GLY A 7 6.14 -0.18 6.50
N ALA A 8 6.45 -0.95 7.54
CA ALA A 8 5.81 -0.87 8.86
C ALA A 8 6.09 0.44 9.61
N ASN A 9 7.13 1.17 9.23
CA ASN A 9 7.48 2.46 9.83
C ASN A 9 6.90 3.66 9.05
N GLY A 10 6.14 3.40 7.98
CA GLY A 10 5.36 4.41 7.25
C GLY A 10 4.04 4.77 7.93
N GLN A 11 3.23 5.64 7.30
CA GLN A 11 1.94 6.07 7.84
C GLN A 11 1.01 4.88 8.14
N LEU A 12 0.65 4.12 7.11
CA LEU A 12 -0.27 3.00 7.25
C LEU A 12 0.32 1.87 8.10
N GLY A 13 1.63 1.59 7.98
CA GLY A 13 2.29 0.57 8.79
C GLY A 13 2.20 0.85 10.30
N ASN A 14 2.33 2.09 10.72
CA ASN A 14 2.14 2.48 12.12
C ASN A 14 0.68 2.36 12.56
N GLU A 15 -0.29 2.71 11.70
CA GLU A 15 -1.71 2.49 11.99
C GLU A 15 -2.04 0.99 12.12
N MET A 16 -1.44 0.15 11.28
CA MET A 16 -1.53 -1.31 11.42
C MET A 16 -1.00 -1.80 12.77
N ARG A 17 0.06 -1.17 13.33
CA ARG A 17 0.54 -1.47 14.69
C ARG A 17 -0.48 -1.11 15.77
N ILE A 18 -1.22 -0.02 15.58
CA ILE A 18 -2.25 0.41 16.55
C ILE A 18 -3.41 -0.57 16.58
N ILE A 19 -3.87 -1.01 15.41
CA ILE A 19 -5.02 -1.91 15.30
C ILE A 19 -4.68 -3.39 15.53
N SER A 20 -3.42 -3.79 15.38
CA SER A 20 -2.94 -5.20 15.44
C SER A 20 -3.03 -5.83 16.84
N LYS A 21 -4.08 -5.54 17.59
CA LYS A 21 -4.27 -6.01 18.96
C LYS A 21 -5.19 -7.23 19.06
N HIS A 22 -5.50 -7.85 17.93
CA HIS A 22 -6.32 -9.07 17.95
C HIS A 22 -5.53 -10.21 18.63
N PRO A 23 -6.02 -10.83 19.72
CA PRO A 23 -5.25 -11.78 20.53
C PRO A 23 -4.84 -13.05 19.80
N ASP A 24 -5.56 -13.41 18.74
CA ASP A 24 -5.34 -14.65 17.98
C ASP A 24 -4.44 -14.46 16.75
N ASP A 25 -4.01 -13.22 16.46
CA ASP A 25 -3.18 -12.91 15.32
C ASP A 25 -1.77 -12.49 15.74
N ASN A 26 -0.78 -12.98 15.00
CA ASN A 26 0.61 -12.60 15.16
C ASN A 26 1.01 -11.68 14.01
N TYR A 27 1.38 -10.44 14.32
CA TYR A 27 1.83 -9.45 13.34
C TYR A 27 3.35 -9.36 13.34
N ILE A 28 3.94 -9.49 12.15
CA ILE A 28 5.38 -9.34 11.89
C ILE A 28 5.57 -8.02 11.12
N PHE A 29 6.10 -7.01 11.79
CA PHE A 29 6.33 -5.69 11.20
C PHE A 29 7.73 -5.59 10.61
N THR A 30 7.83 -5.27 9.32
CA THR A 30 9.09 -5.22 8.59
C THR A 30 9.27 -3.91 7.83
N ASP A 31 10.51 -3.43 7.80
CA ASP A 31 10.92 -2.23 7.06
C ASP A 31 12.42 -2.28 6.76
N VAL A 32 12.88 -1.54 5.75
CA VAL A 32 14.31 -1.31 5.52
C VAL A 32 14.88 -0.25 6.47
N ASN A 33 14.02 0.65 6.97
CA ASN A 33 14.41 1.66 7.94
C ASN A 33 14.17 1.14 9.35
N GLN A 34 15.17 1.26 10.22
CA GLN A 34 15.05 0.94 11.63
C GLN A 34 14.77 2.22 12.41
N VAL A 35 13.82 2.18 13.33
CA VAL A 35 13.45 3.29 14.21
C VAL A 35 13.74 2.89 15.64
N GLU A 36 14.50 3.69 16.36
CA GLU A 36 14.86 3.42 17.74
C GLU A 36 13.61 3.30 18.63
N GLY A 37 13.55 2.26 19.45
CA GLY A 37 12.40 1.99 20.33
C GLY A 37 11.17 1.39 19.64
N VAL A 38 11.23 1.12 18.32
CA VAL A 38 10.16 0.47 17.57
C VAL A 38 10.60 -0.90 17.10
N GLU A 39 9.92 -1.94 17.55
CA GLU A 39 10.22 -3.31 17.12
C GLU A 39 9.89 -3.49 15.65
N THR A 40 10.91 -3.68 14.82
CA THR A 40 10.81 -3.84 13.38
C THR A 40 11.86 -4.82 12.89
N THR A 41 11.46 -5.85 12.16
CA THR A 41 12.38 -6.76 11.49
C THR A 41 12.85 -6.14 10.17
N TYR A 42 14.16 -6.19 9.90
CA TYR A 42 14.67 -5.72 8.62
C TYR A 42 14.21 -6.61 7.47
N LEU A 43 13.65 -6.02 6.44
CA LEU A 43 13.30 -6.69 5.19
C LEU A 43 13.39 -5.73 4.00
N ASP A 44 14.25 -6.05 3.04
CA ASP A 44 14.24 -5.44 1.71
C ASP A 44 13.29 -6.25 0.81
N ILE A 45 12.16 -5.65 0.43
CA ILE A 45 11.15 -6.28 -0.42
C ILE A 45 11.61 -6.48 -1.89
N THR A 46 12.79 -5.99 -2.24
CA THR A 46 13.40 -6.27 -3.56
C THR A 46 14.24 -7.55 -3.55
N ASP A 47 14.53 -8.12 -2.38
CA ASP A 47 15.28 -9.37 -2.21
C ASP A 47 14.34 -10.56 -2.03
N MET A 48 14.12 -11.31 -3.10
CA MET A 48 13.24 -12.48 -3.11
C MET A 48 13.67 -13.59 -2.12
N ALA A 49 14.97 -13.75 -1.91
CA ALA A 49 15.47 -14.78 -0.97
C ALA A 49 15.12 -14.41 0.47
N SER A 50 15.31 -13.14 0.84
CA SER A 50 14.91 -12.62 2.16
C SER A 50 13.41 -12.68 2.37
N ILE A 51 12.59 -12.34 1.36
CA ILE A 51 11.13 -12.45 1.44
C ILE A 51 10.72 -13.89 1.74
N ARG A 52 11.17 -14.86 0.92
CA ARG A 52 10.85 -16.29 1.12
C ARG A 52 11.27 -16.79 2.49
N LYS A 53 12.45 -16.38 2.96
CA LYS A 53 12.92 -16.75 4.29
C LYS A 53 11.97 -16.23 5.37
N VAL A 54 11.60 -14.97 5.34
CA VAL A 54 10.68 -14.38 6.34
C VAL A 54 9.30 -15.04 6.27
N VAL A 55 8.77 -15.29 5.07
CA VAL A 55 7.48 -15.96 4.88
C VAL A 55 7.50 -17.38 5.45
N SER A 56 8.55 -18.16 5.18
CA SER A 56 8.69 -19.52 5.65
C SER A 56 8.93 -19.61 7.17
N ASP A 57 9.92 -18.87 7.69
CA ASP A 57 10.33 -18.94 9.09
C ASP A 57 9.20 -18.50 10.04
N ASN A 58 8.33 -17.61 9.60
CA ASN A 58 7.21 -17.11 10.39
C ASN A 58 5.86 -17.73 10.03
N HIS A 59 5.83 -18.71 9.13
CA HIS A 59 4.58 -19.36 8.67
C HIS A 59 3.51 -18.34 8.26
N VAL A 60 3.91 -17.35 7.46
CA VAL A 60 3.06 -16.21 7.06
C VAL A 60 1.85 -16.69 6.26
N ASN A 61 0.67 -16.21 6.64
CA ASN A 61 -0.60 -16.49 5.96
C ASN A 61 -1.09 -15.31 5.11
N VAL A 62 -0.74 -14.08 5.52
CA VAL A 62 -1.14 -12.84 4.85
C VAL A 62 0.05 -11.91 4.76
N ILE A 63 0.26 -11.29 3.61
CA ILE A 63 1.16 -10.14 3.47
C ILE A 63 0.31 -8.90 3.24
N VAL A 64 0.53 -7.85 4.06
CA VAL A 64 -0.01 -6.50 3.85
C VAL A 64 1.16 -5.60 3.41
N ASN A 65 1.19 -5.25 2.13
CA ASN A 65 2.26 -4.42 1.57
C ASN A 65 1.91 -2.93 1.68
N CYS A 66 2.44 -2.28 2.72
CA CYS A 66 2.39 -0.82 2.91
C CYS A 66 3.64 -0.12 2.37
N ALA A 67 4.66 -0.87 1.94
CA ALA A 67 5.88 -0.30 1.37
C ALA A 67 5.66 0.17 -0.07
N ALA A 68 6.14 1.36 -0.38
CA ALA A 68 6.10 1.92 -1.73
C ALA A 68 7.10 3.07 -1.86
N TRP A 69 7.52 3.37 -3.08
CA TRP A 69 8.08 4.67 -3.42
C TRP A 69 6.93 5.66 -3.56
N THR A 70 6.93 6.72 -2.76
CA THR A 70 5.83 7.70 -2.70
C THR A 70 6.26 9.14 -3.00
N ASN A 71 7.54 9.37 -3.33
CA ASN A 71 8.00 10.70 -3.74
C ASN A 71 7.67 10.90 -5.22
N VAL A 72 6.43 11.36 -5.48
CA VAL A 72 5.84 11.54 -6.81
C VAL A 72 6.72 12.43 -7.68
N ASP A 73 7.02 13.66 -7.22
CA ASP A 73 7.73 14.64 -8.02
C ASP A 73 9.17 14.22 -8.38
N ALA A 74 9.84 13.51 -7.47
CA ALA A 74 11.22 13.11 -7.68
C ALA A 74 11.37 12.08 -8.82
N CYS A 75 10.42 11.17 -9.00
CA CYS A 75 10.50 10.18 -10.07
C CYS A 75 10.13 10.73 -11.45
N GLU A 76 9.52 11.93 -11.53
CA GLU A 76 9.23 12.58 -12.82
C GLU A 76 10.47 13.29 -13.40
N THR A 77 11.48 13.58 -12.59
CA THR A 77 12.62 14.44 -12.98
C THR A 77 13.97 13.74 -12.97
N ASP A 78 14.07 12.52 -12.47
CA ASP A 78 15.32 11.73 -12.41
C ASP A 78 15.05 10.26 -12.83
N ASP A 79 15.65 9.84 -13.94
CA ASP A 79 15.50 8.50 -14.49
C ASP A 79 15.93 7.39 -13.53
N ARG A 80 16.92 7.65 -12.65
CA ARG A 80 17.35 6.68 -11.63
C ARG A 80 16.30 6.50 -10.57
N LEU A 81 15.62 7.59 -10.17
CA LEU A 81 14.51 7.53 -9.22
C LEU A 81 13.26 6.93 -9.87
N ALA A 82 13.04 7.15 -11.16
CA ALA A 82 12.00 6.47 -11.93
C ALA A 82 12.23 4.94 -11.97
N ALA A 83 13.46 4.50 -12.23
CA ALA A 83 13.82 3.07 -12.18
C ALA A 83 13.69 2.47 -10.77
N LEU A 84 14.03 3.23 -9.73
CA LEU A 84 13.83 2.81 -8.34
C LEU A 84 12.34 2.73 -7.98
N ALA A 85 11.52 3.67 -8.45
CA ALA A 85 10.08 3.64 -8.28
C ALA A 85 9.47 2.39 -8.97
N GLU A 86 9.88 2.05 -10.18
CA GLU A 86 9.45 0.81 -10.86
C GLU A 86 9.84 -0.43 -10.04
N LYS A 87 11.08 -0.50 -9.57
CA LYS A 87 11.56 -1.62 -8.74
C LYS A 87 10.74 -1.79 -7.46
N LEU A 88 10.42 -0.69 -6.76
CA LEU A 88 9.71 -0.73 -5.48
C LEU A 88 8.19 -0.83 -5.62
N ASN A 89 7.60 -0.25 -6.68
CA ASN A 89 6.15 -0.21 -6.85
C ASN A 89 5.62 -1.32 -7.77
N ALA A 90 6.46 -1.95 -8.58
CA ALA A 90 6.06 -3.01 -9.50
C ALA A 90 6.78 -4.34 -9.26
N ASP A 91 8.12 -4.38 -9.27
CA ASP A 91 8.86 -5.64 -9.13
C ASP A 91 8.77 -6.22 -7.72
N ALA A 92 8.90 -5.37 -6.69
CA ALA A 92 8.84 -5.81 -5.31
C ALA A 92 7.45 -6.35 -4.91
N PRO A 93 6.30 -5.73 -5.25
CA PRO A 93 4.98 -6.33 -5.10
C PRO A 93 4.83 -7.68 -5.82
N GLU A 94 5.40 -7.84 -7.01
CA GLU A 94 5.42 -9.12 -7.72
C GLU A 94 6.17 -10.20 -6.93
N ASN A 95 7.33 -9.86 -6.34
CA ASN A 95 8.10 -10.77 -5.51
C ASN A 95 7.31 -11.20 -4.27
N LEU A 96 6.68 -10.25 -3.58
CA LEU A 96 5.83 -10.53 -2.41
C LEU A 96 4.64 -11.44 -2.78
N ALA A 97 3.97 -11.13 -3.90
CA ALA A 97 2.87 -11.93 -4.42
C ALA A 97 3.28 -13.38 -4.73
N LYS A 98 4.44 -13.56 -5.39
CA LYS A 98 4.99 -14.88 -5.67
C LYS A 98 5.35 -15.66 -4.40
N ALA A 99 5.96 -15.01 -3.43
CA ALA A 99 6.36 -15.66 -2.18
C ALA A 99 5.15 -16.13 -1.36
N ILE A 100 4.12 -15.30 -1.22
CA ILE A 100 2.92 -15.67 -0.46
C ILE A 100 2.06 -16.71 -1.20
N LYS A 101 2.08 -16.71 -2.54
CA LYS A 101 1.44 -17.75 -3.34
C LYS A 101 2.02 -19.12 -3.05
N GLU A 102 3.33 -19.26 -2.86
CA GLU A 102 4.01 -20.52 -2.56
C GLU A 102 3.45 -21.22 -1.30
N VAL A 103 2.87 -20.44 -0.38
CA VAL A 103 2.22 -20.94 0.85
C VAL A 103 0.69 -20.83 0.82
N ASN A 104 0.10 -20.58 -0.35
CA ASN A 104 -1.35 -20.44 -0.56
C ASN A 104 -1.99 -19.31 0.29
N GLY A 105 -1.22 -18.26 0.62
CA GLY A 105 -1.66 -17.14 1.42
C GLY A 105 -2.33 -16.01 0.63
N LEU A 106 -2.77 -14.96 1.34
CA LEU A 106 -3.38 -13.75 0.79
C LEU A 106 -2.34 -12.63 0.65
N PHE A 107 -2.39 -11.91 -0.46
CA PHE A 107 -1.63 -10.69 -0.68
C PHE A 107 -2.54 -9.45 -0.68
N VAL A 108 -2.36 -8.54 0.27
CA VAL A 108 -3.05 -7.25 0.33
C VAL A 108 -2.07 -6.17 -0.12
N GLN A 109 -2.37 -5.51 -1.24
CA GLN A 109 -1.55 -4.46 -1.84
C GLN A 109 -2.22 -3.10 -1.72
N ILE A 110 -1.47 -2.12 -1.23
CA ILE A 110 -1.94 -0.73 -1.26
C ILE A 110 -1.52 -0.08 -2.57
N SER A 111 -2.50 0.42 -3.29
CA SER A 111 -2.36 1.16 -4.54
C SER A 111 -2.89 2.60 -4.41
N THR A 112 -3.11 3.29 -5.51
CA THR A 112 -3.37 4.72 -5.56
C THR A 112 -4.40 5.09 -6.62
N ASP A 113 -5.05 6.22 -6.44
CA ASP A 113 -5.86 6.92 -7.44
C ASP A 113 -5.05 7.43 -8.63
N TYR A 114 -3.72 7.64 -8.48
CA TYR A 114 -2.81 8.04 -9.56
C TYR A 114 -2.74 7.03 -10.73
N VAL A 115 -3.32 5.84 -10.59
CA VAL A 115 -3.53 4.93 -11.74
C VAL A 115 -4.52 5.49 -12.75
N PHE A 116 -5.29 6.52 -12.38
CA PHE A 116 -6.14 7.32 -13.23
C PHE A 116 -5.57 8.74 -13.35
N GLY A 117 -5.48 9.28 -14.53
CA GLY A 117 -4.87 10.61 -14.72
C GLY A 117 -5.42 11.34 -15.94
N LYS A 118 -6.39 10.75 -16.67
CA LYS A 118 -7.01 11.38 -17.83
C LYS A 118 -8.41 11.90 -17.51
N GLU A 119 -8.78 12.97 -18.21
CA GLU A 119 -10.15 13.51 -18.15
C GLU A 119 -11.23 12.43 -18.38
N PRO A 120 -12.41 12.63 -17.79
CA PRO A 120 -12.81 13.76 -16.95
C PRO A 120 -12.40 13.61 -15.48
N TYR A 121 -11.75 14.60 -14.91
CA TYR A 121 -11.24 14.58 -13.52
C TYR A 121 -12.32 14.70 -12.43
N ASN A 122 -13.53 15.07 -12.79
CA ASN A 122 -14.67 15.29 -11.90
C ASN A 122 -15.67 14.13 -11.90
N THR A 123 -15.33 13.02 -12.53
CA THR A 123 -16.18 11.82 -12.56
C THR A 123 -15.51 10.73 -11.73
N PRO A 124 -16.22 10.14 -10.74
CA PRO A 124 -15.66 9.04 -9.96
C PRO A 124 -15.24 7.87 -10.87
N CYS A 125 -14.03 7.37 -10.65
CA CYS A 125 -13.53 6.19 -11.34
C CYS A 125 -14.07 4.92 -10.69
N ARG A 126 -14.29 3.88 -11.48
CA ARG A 126 -14.71 2.56 -11.01
C ARG A 126 -13.52 1.60 -10.91
N GLU A 127 -13.63 0.57 -10.10
CA GLU A 127 -12.59 -0.44 -9.91
C GLU A 127 -12.26 -1.20 -11.20
N ASP A 128 -13.28 -1.46 -12.04
CA ASP A 128 -13.16 -2.15 -13.33
C ASP A 128 -12.68 -1.24 -14.48
N GLN A 129 -12.53 0.05 -14.22
CA GLN A 129 -12.06 1.01 -15.21
C GLN A 129 -10.57 0.81 -15.51
N LYS A 130 -10.23 0.83 -16.80
CA LYS A 130 -8.83 0.74 -17.24
C LYS A 130 -8.01 1.91 -16.69
N GLY A 131 -6.89 1.62 -16.06
CA GLY A 131 -5.94 2.63 -15.61
C GLY A 131 -5.38 3.45 -16.78
N THR A 132 -5.25 4.76 -16.57
CA THR A 132 -4.73 5.73 -17.55
C THR A 132 -3.80 6.72 -16.86
N PRO A 133 -2.72 6.25 -16.21
CA PRO A 133 -1.79 7.12 -15.49
C PRO A 133 -1.15 8.12 -16.44
N THR A 134 -0.82 9.31 -15.94
CA THR A 134 -0.16 10.37 -16.71
C THR A 134 1.25 10.67 -16.21
N GLY A 135 1.64 10.15 -15.05
CA GLY A 135 2.97 10.30 -14.46
C GLY A 135 3.64 8.96 -14.18
N VAL A 136 4.93 9.01 -13.89
CA VAL A 136 5.78 7.85 -13.59
C VAL A 136 5.27 7.09 -12.36
N TYR A 137 4.97 7.80 -11.27
CA TYR A 137 4.47 7.19 -10.05
C TYR A 137 3.21 6.34 -10.30
N GLY A 138 2.18 6.93 -10.92
CA GLY A 138 0.94 6.22 -11.24
C GLY A 138 1.18 5.04 -12.18
N THR A 139 2.09 5.18 -13.16
CA THR A 139 2.47 4.12 -14.09
C THR A 139 3.12 2.95 -13.36
N THR A 140 4.10 3.21 -12.48
CA THR A 140 4.78 2.15 -11.71
C THR A 140 3.82 1.42 -10.76
N LYS A 141 2.89 2.14 -10.13
CA LYS A 141 1.84 1.53 -9.29
C LYS A 141 0.90 0.65 -10.10
N LEU A 142 0.47 1.10 -11.29
CA LEU A 142 -0.37 0.29 -12.19
C LEU A 142 0.36 -0.96 -12.69
N HIS A 143 1.66 -0.86 -13.02
CA HIS A 143 2.47 -2.03 -13.36
C HIS A 143 2.49 -3.06 -12.22
N GLY A 144 2.61 -2.60 -10.96
CA GLY A 144 2.53 -3.46 -9.78
C GLY A 144 1.18 -4.19 -9.67
N GLU A 145 0.06 -3.50 -9.87
CA GLU A 145 -1.27 -4.12 -9.92
C GLU A 145 -1.33 -5.22 -11.00
N GLN A 146 -0.86 -4.91 -12.21
CA GLN A 146 -0.87 -5.85 -13.33
C GLN A 146 -0.02 -7.10 -13.06
N LYS A 147 1.16 -6.95 -12.46
CA LYS A 147 2.04 -8.06 -12.09
C LYS A 147 1.43 -8.94 -11.00
N ILE A 148 0.77 -8.34 -9.99
CA ILE A 148 0.06 -9.07 -8.96
C ILE A 148 -1.06 -9.90 -9.59
N MET A 149 -1.91 -9.31 -10.42
CA MET A 149 -3.01 -10.01 -11.11
C MET A 149 -2.49 -11.15 -11.98
N ALA A 150 -1.38 -10.95 -12.68
CA ALA A 150 -0.76 -11.98 -13.53
C ALA A 150 -0.10 -13.12 -12.75
N SER A 151 0.16 -12.95 -11.45
CA SER A 151 0.83 -13.97 -10.61
C SER A 151 -0.10 -15.10 -10.17
N ASP A 152 -1.42 -14.96 -10.35
CA ASP A 152 -2.43 -15.94 -9.93
C ASP A 152 -2.35 -16.24 -8.42
N VAL A 153 -2.12 -15.22 -7.60
CA VAL A 153 -2.17 -15.25 -6.14
C VAL A 153 -3.58 -14.87 -5.67
N LYS A 154 -3.97 -15.27 -4.47
CA LYS A 154 -5.11 -14.65 -3.78
C LYS A 154 -4.73 -13.22 -3.44
N TYR A 155 -5.44 -12.20 -3.94
CA TYR A 155 -5.08 -10.82 -3.70
C TYR A 155 -6.27 -9.92 -3.42
N VAL A 156 -6.00 -8.86 -2.69
CA VAL A 156 -6.84 -7.67 -2.58
C VAL A 156 -5.96 -6.46 -2.86
N ILE A 157 -6.28 -5.72 -3.91
CA ILE A 157 -5.62 -4.45 -4.23
C ILE A 157 -6.54 -3.33 -3.77
N ILE A 158 -6.05 -2.44 -2.90
CA ILE A 158 -6.81 -1.31 -2.39
C ILE A 158 -6.22 -0.03 -2.96
N ARG A 159 -6.93 0.64 -3.86
CA ARG A 159 -6.60 1.98 -4.34
C ARG A 159 -7.13 3.00 -3.35
N THR A 160 -6.26 3.87 -2.88
CA THR A 160 -6.59 4.94 -1.94
C THR A 160 -6.06 6.27 -2.44
N ALA A 161 -6.55 7.38 -1.88
CA ALA A 161 -6.17 8.73 -2.24
C ALA A 161 -5.85 9.55 -1.00
N TRP A 162 -4.88 10.46 -1.11
CA TRP A 162 -4.56 11.51 -0.12
C TRP A 162 -4.49 10.99 1.31
N LEU A 163 -3.70 9.92 1.50
CA LEU A 163 -3.54 9.25 2.79
C LEU A 163 -2.88 10.19 3.81
N TYR A 164 -3.49 10.31 4.98
CA TYR A 164 -2.95 11.09 6.09
C TYR A 164 -3.06 10.34 7.42
N SER A 165 -2.14 10.64 8.33
CA SER A 165 -2.15 10.22 9.73
C SER A 165 -1.25 11.12 10.57
N GLU A 166 -1.23 10.89 11.86
CA GLU A 166 -0.24 11.48 12.77
C GLU A 166 1.19 11.02 12.50
N PHE A 167 1.37 9.89 11.80
CA PHE A 167 2.69 9.35 11.46
C PHE A 167 3.19 9.87 10.11
N GLY A 168 4.52 9.82 9.92
CA GLY A 168 5.17 10.15 8.66
C GLY A 168 4.91 11.59 8.17
N LYS A 169 5.11 11.78 6.87
CA LYS A 169 4.86 13.05 6.16
C LYS A 169 3.60 12.92 5.31
N ASN A 170 2.75 13.94 5.31
CA ASN A 170 1.55 14.00 4.48
C ASN A 170 1.16 15.45 4.19
N PHE A 171 0.21 15.62 3.28
CA PHE A 171 -0.26 16.93 2.85
C PHE A 171 -0.82 17.77 4.02
N CYS A 172 -1.63 17.15 4.89
CA CYS A 172 -2.22 17.84 6.04
C CYS A 172 -1.13 18.44 6.96
N LYS A 173 -0.14 17.64 7.35
CA LYS A 173 1.00 18.11 8.18
C LYS A 173 1.84 19.15 7.45
N THR A 174 2.01 19.02 6.14
CA THR A 174 2.70 20.01 5.32
C THR A 174 1.97 21.34 5.34
N MET A 175 0.64 21.35 5.17
CA MET A 175 -0.16 22.58 5.24
C MET A 175 -0.12 23.22 6.63
N LEU A 176 -0.27 22.44 7.69
CA LEU A 176 -0.14 22.94 9.07
C LEU A 176 1.21 23.63 9.32
N ASN A 177 2.31 23.03 8.84
CA ASN A 177 3.65 23.60 8.99
C ASN A 177 3.85 24.88 8.15
N LEU A 178 3.35 24.88 6.91
CA LEU A 178 3.48 26.03 6.02
C LEU A 178 2.66 27.22 6.53
N THR A 179 1.41 27.00 6.93
CA THR A 179 0.53 28.08 7.43
C THR A 179 0.98 28.65 8.77
N ALA A 180 1.78 27.91 9.55
CA ALA A 180 2.38 28.43 10.77
C ALA A 180 3.50 29.47 10.50
N THR A 181 4.09 29.48 9.30
CA THR A 181 5.28 30.28 8.98
C THR A 181 5.10 31.20 7.77
N LYS A 182 4.14 30.93 6.89
CA LYS A 182 3.87 31.67 5.66
C LYS A 182 2.52 32.37 5.73
N SER A 183 2.46 33.58 5.22
CA SER A 183 1.21 34.37 5.09
C SER A 183 0.33 33.91 3.94
N GLU A 184 0.92 33.18 2.96
CA GLU A 184 0.24 32.71 1.76
C GLU A 184 0.83 31.37 1.33
N VAL A 185 -0.03 30.46 0.89
CA VAL A 185 0.34 29.14 0.35
C VAL A 185 -0.46 28.90 -0.93
N ASN A 186 0.24 28.58 -2.03
CA ASN A 186 -0.38 28.19 -3.28
C ASN A 186 -0.59 26.68 -3.31
N VAL A 187 -1.81 26.24 -3.62
CA VAL A 187 -2.20 24.84 -3.72
C VAL A 187 -2.81 24.57 -5.09
N VAL A 188 -2.55 23.41 -5.68
CA VAL A 188 -3.18 22.97 -6.92
C VAL A 188 -4.72 22.92 -6.74
N PHE A 189 -5.46 23.25 -7.80
CA PHE A 189 -6.93 23.35 -7.76
C PHE A 189 -7.62 22.47 -8.81
N ASP A 190 -6.87 21.71 -9.56
CA ASP A 190 -7.29 20.84 -10.67
C ASP A 190 -7.38 19.35 -10.30
N GLN A 191 -7.19 19.03 -9.02
CA GLN A 191 -7.31 17.67 -8.50
C GLN A 191 -8.54 17.56 -7.61
N CYS A 192 -9.43 16.62 -7.95
CA CYS A 192 -10.64 16.31 -7.19
C CYS A 192 -10.50 14.92 -6.57
N GLY A 193 -10.74 14.80 -5.29
CA GLY A 193 -10.61 13.54 -4.56
C GLY A 193 -11.03 13.65 -3.11
N THR A 194 -11.02 12.53 -2.42
CA THR A 194 -11.41 12.41 -1.01
C THR A 194 -10.21 11.98 -0.17
N PRO A 195 -9.84 12.71 0.89
CA PRO A 195 -8.77 12.29 1.79
C PRO A 195 -9.10 10.97 2.48
N THR A 196 -8.07 10.19 2.77
CA THR A 196 -8.20 8.92 3.50
C THR A 196 -7.43 8.98 4.81
N TYR A 197 -8.11 8.76 5.93
CA TYR A 197 -7.45 8.58 7.21
C TYR A 197 -6.85 7.16 7.27
N ALA A 198 -5.54 7.08 7.49
CA ALA A 198 -4.83 5.80 7.42
C ALA A 198 -5.27 4.79 8.48
N TYR A 199 -5.77 5.24 9.63
CA TYR A 199 -6.37 4.38 10.64
C TYR A 199 -7.65 3.69 10.16
N ASP A 200 -8.50 4.39 9.40
CA ASP A 200 -9.71 3.79 8.84
C ASP A 200 -9.39 2.79 7.73
N LEU A 201 -8.36 3.08 6.92
CA LEU A 201 -7.85 2.12 5.94
C LEU A 201 -7.26 0.87 6.65
N ALA A 202 -6.53 1.06 7.75
CA ALA A 202 -6.00 -0.04 8.54
C ALA A 202 -7.12 -0.94 9.10
N LYS A 203 -8.22 -0.36 9.60
CA LYS A 203 -9.42 -1.12 10.01
C LYS A 203 -10.07 -1.88 8.85
N ALA A 204 -10.15 -1.26 7.67
CA ALA A 204 -10.67 -1.95 6.50
C ALA A 204 -9.81 -3.18 6.12
N ILE A 205 -8.48 -3.05 6.23
CA ILE A 205 -7.55 -4.17 6.02
C ILE A 205 -7.77 -5.28 7.07
N GLU A 206 -7.98 -4.92 8.34
CA GLU A 206 -8.31 -5.90 9.39
C GLU A 206 -9.59 -6.67 9.05
N ILE A 207 -10.65 -5.98 8.61
CA ILE A 207 -11.90 -6.63 8.18
C ILE A 207 -11.66 -7.61 7.02
N ILE A 208 -10.82 -7.24 6.04
CA ILE A 208 -10.44 -8.12 4.93
C ILE A 208 -9.72 -9.37 5.44
N ILE A 209 -8.79 -9.22 6.39
CA ILE A 209 -8.08 -10.35 7.02
C ILE A 209 -9.04 -11.27 7.75
N GLU A 210 -9.98 -10.70 8.55
CA GLU A 210 -11.01 -11.46 9.25
C GLU A 210 -11.95 -12.21 8.28
N ASP A 211 -12.27 -11.61 7.16
CA ASP A 211 -13.07 -12.27 6.13
C ASP A 211 -12.27 -13.41 5.46
N TYR A 212 -11.01 -13.17 5.12
CA TYR A 212 -10.13 -14.20 4.54
C TYR A 212 -9.95 -15.41 5.46
N LYS A 213 -9.95 -15.25 6.79
CA LYS A 213 -9.84 -16.37 7.75
C LYS A 213 -10.89 -17.44 7.53
N LYS A 214 -12.09 -17.07 7.07
CA LYS A 214 -13.19 -18.00 6.80
C LYS A 214 -12.93 -18.87 5.58
N GLU A 215 -12.11 -18.41 4.63
CA GLU A 215 -11.84 -19.05 3.35
C GLU A 215 -10.37 -19.45 3.17
N ALA A 216 -9.52 -19.30 4.20
CA ALA A 216 -8.07 -19.50 4.08
C ALA A 216 -7.65 -20.88 3.59
N SER A 217 -8.43 -21.92 3.91
CA SER A 217 -8.20 -23.29 3.46
C SER A 217 -8.62 -23.57 2.02
N LEU A 218 -9.42 -22.67 1.41
CA LEU A 218 -9.88 -22.84 0.04
C LEU A 218 -8.76 -22.49 -0.96
N PRO A 219 -8.78 -23.10 -2.17
CA PRO A 219 -7.80 -22.81 -3.20
C PRO A 219 -7.93 -21.39 -3.76
N GLN A 220 -9.12 -20.80 -3.65
CA GLN A 220 -9.42 -19.43 -4.10
C GLN A 220 -10.05 -18.65 -2.96
N TYR A 221 -9.91 -17.35 -3.01
CA TYR A 221 -10.59 -16.39 -2.12
C TYR A 221 -11.69 -15.70 -2.91
N SER A 222 -12.92 -15.74 -2.41
CA SER A 222 -14.10 -15.23 -3.14
C SER A 222 -14.06 -13.73 -3.40
N ASN A 223 -13.43 -12.96 -2.48
CA ASN A 223 -13.29 -11.51 -2.56
C ASN A 223 -11.94 -11.07 -3.15
N THR A 224 -11.27 -11.93 -3.94
CA THR A 224 -10.10 -11.51 -4.74
C THR A 224 -10.50 -10.42 -5.73
N GLY A 225 -9.77 -9.29 -5.73
CA GLY A 225 -10.09 -8.19 -6.66
C GLY A 225 -9.41 -6.87 -6.33
N ILE A 226 -9.84 -5.84 -7.07
CA ILE A 226 -9.46 -4.45 -6.87
C ILE A 226 -10.62 -3.72 -6.19
N TYR A 227 -10.29 -2.90 -5.20
CA TYR A 227 -11.25 -2.12 -4.43
C TYR A 227 -10.77 -0.68 -4.31
N HIS A 228 -11.70 0.26 -4.23
CA HIS A 228 -11.41 1.64 -3.87
C HIS A 228 -11.77 1.88 -2.41
N PHE A 229 -10.91 2.57 -1.69
CA PHE A 229 -11.16 2.97 -0.31
C PHE A 229 -10.72 4.41 -0.07
N SER A 230 -11.66 5.25 0.35
CA SER A 230 -11.42 6.59 0.89
C SER A 230 -12.48 6.91 1.93
N ASN A 231 -12.25 7.93 2.77
CA ASN A 231 -13.31 8.43 3.64
C ASN A 231 -14.35 9.20 2.83
N GLU A 232 -15.50 9.50 3.43
CA GLU A 232 -16.56 10.29 2.80
C GLU A 232 -16.19 11.78 2.71
N GLY A 233 -16.77 12.46 1.74
CA GLY A 233 -16.60 13.89 1.53
C GLY A 233 -16.12 14.20 0.11
N VAL A 234 -15.94 15.49 -0.18
CA VAL A 234 -15.39 16.03 -1.43
C VAL A 234 -14.45 17.17 -1.08
#